data_34d0b5c1a5948bdc72e7161d8a0ec0e2
#
_entry.id   34d0b5c1a5948bdc72e7161d8a0ec0e2
#
_cell.length_a   1.000
_cell.length_b   1.000
_cell.length_c   1.000
_cell.angle_alpha   90.00
_cell.angle_beta   90.00
_cell.angle_gamma   90.00
#
_symmetry.space_group_name_H-M   'P 1'
#
loop_
_entity.id
_entity.type
_entity.pdbx_description
1 polymer ?
#
loop_
_entity_poly.entity_id
_entity_poly.type
_entity_poly.pdbx_seq_one_letter_code
_entity_poly.pdbx_strand_id
1 'polypeptide(L)'
;MIRRMMLPLVLLAWCCPLIAQEYKKESTPPSPAQLAATTARGRMLAEYDVAAWHATDAVEALKPDHAAAPLSVARKVGGKWEVVFGRLSPERDKFLILYRASQGAAPEDFSVKKFDPPADDRGFYFHASKAIETTAKDLGKLARPYNSYVLPSENGQLYVYFLPGQTTEGVYPLGGDVRYTVTLDGSTIASKRQMHKTIVEKKDSVQPGQQLAGGYHTHVLNNDVEDSDVFHVLTRIPLVPEIVGTADKHVYEIRTDGSITREK
;
A
#
# COMPACT_ATOMS: atom_id res chain seq x y z
N MET A 1 22.22 -57.80 56.04
CA MET A 1 22.86 -56.46 56.18
C MET A 1 22.92 -55.84 54.80
N ILE A 2 21.95 -55.01 54.45
CA ILE A 2 21.90 -54.32 53.15
C ILE A 2 22.07 -52.84 53.42
N ARG A 3 23.21 -52.32 52.94
CA ARG A 3 23.61 -50.89 53.06
C ARG A 3 22.88 -50.10 51.97
N ARG A 4 21.93 -49.24 52.35
CA ARG A 4 21.30 -48.26 51.44
C ARG A 4 22.27 -47.11 51.23
N MET A 5 22.69 -46.91 49.95
CA MET A 5 23.41 -45.73 49.48
C MET A 5 22.39 -44.63 49.18
N MET A 6 22.44 -43.52 49.91
CA MET A 6 21.70 -42.30 49.57
C MET A 6 22.51 -41.49 48.54
N LEU A 7 21.87 -41.28 47.37
CA LEU A 7 22.36 -40.33 46.35
C LEU A 7 21.90 -38.92 46.74
N PRO A 8 22.74 -37.91 46.69
CA PRO A 8 22.27 -36.54 46.87
C PRO A 8 21.65 -36.00 45.56
N LEU A 9 20.42 -35.49 45.68
CA LEU A 9 19.73 -34.79 44.62
C LEU A 9 20.30 -33.41 44.45
N VAL A 10 21.08 -33.16 43.40
CA VAL A 10 21.56 -31.82 43.03
C VAL A 10 20.46 -31.12 42.24
N LEU A 11 19.79 -30.19 42.87
CA LEU A 11 18.87 -29.23 42.21
C LEU A 11 19.68 -28.20 41.44
N LEU A 12 19.83 -28.37 40.14
CA LEU A 12 20.30 -27.32 39.24
C LEU A 12 19.16 -26.31 39.04
N ALA A 13 19.22 -25.18 39.73
CA ALA A 13 18.41 -24.03 39.45
C ALA A 13 18.86 -23.43 38.12
N TRP A 14 18.07 -23.66 37.07
CA TRP A 14 18.21 -22.93 35.81
C TRP A 14 17.73 -21.50 36.02
N CYS A 15 18.66 -20.56 36.25
CA CYS A 15 18.44 -19.15 36.07
C CYS A 15 18.24 -18.90 34.55
N CYS A 16 17.00 -18.86 34.09
CA CYS A 16 16.68 -18.20 32.82
C CYS A 16 17.02 -16.71 32.97
N PRO A 17 17.97 -16.15 32.19
CA PRO A 17 18.06 -14.70 32.13
C PRO A 17 16.78 -14.22 31.45
N LEU A 18 15.96 -13.47 32.17
CA LEU A 18 14.97 -12.58 31.58
C LEU A 18 15.76 -11.61 30.69
N ILE A 19 15.78 -11.90 29.38
CA ILE A 19 16.16 -10.90 28.40
C ILE A 19 15.04 -9.86 28.45
N ALA A 20 15.21 -8.86 29.30
CA ALA A 20 14.47 -7.61 29.18
C ALA A 20 14.85 -7.06 27.80
N GLN A 21 13.95 -7.20 26.84
CA GLN A 21 14.04 -6.51 25.56
C GLN A 21 14.13 -5.02 25.89
N GLU A 22 15.30 -4.43 25.77
CA GLU A 22 15.50 -3.00 25.83
C GLU A 22 14.71 -2.34 24.68
N TYR A 23 13.47 -1.99 24.97
CA TYR A 23 12.69 -1.07 24.16
C TYR A 23 13.20 0.34 24.47
N LYS A 24 14.30 0.74 23.84
CA LYS A 24 14.67 2.16 23.78
C LYS A 24 15.71 2.42 22.70
N LYS A 25 15.25 2.71 21.51
CA LYS A 25 15.87 3.76 20.73
C LYS A 25 14.80 4.83 20.57
N GLU A 26 14.93 5.97 21.26
CA GLU A 26 14.17 7.16 20.92
C GLU A 26 14.43 7.41 19.45
N SER A 27 13.46 7.11 18.59
CA SER A 27 13.57 7.38 17.17
C SER A 27 13.47 8.90 17.02
N THR A 28 14.43 9.49 16.34
CA THR A 28 14.30 10.90 15.95
C THR A 28 13.02 11.05 15.12
N PRO A 29 12.10 11.96 15.49
CA PRO A 29 10.89 12.17 14.72
C PRO A 29 11.22 12.51 13.27
N PRO A 30 10.34 12.11 12.31
CA PRO A 30 10.53 12.48 10.92
C PRO A 30 10.70 13.98 10.75
N SER A 31 11.65 14.37 9.93
CA SER A 31 11.86 15.78 9.55
C SER A 31 10.69 16.31 8.72
N PRO A 32 10.49 17.63 8.64
CA PRO A 32 9.47 18.22 7.75
C PRO A 32 9.59 17.75 6.30
N ALA A 33 10.81 17.54 5.81
CA ALA A 33 11.03 17.03 4.44
C ALA A 33 10.55 15.57 4.28
N GLN A 34 10.74 14.71 5.29
CA GLN A 34 10.24 13.35 5.27
C GLN A 34 8.72 13.31 5.33
N LEU A 35 8.08 14.13 6.18
CA LEU A 35 6.62 14.25 6.22
C LEU A 35 6.05 14.75 4.89
N ALA A 36 6.70 15.74 4.26
CA ALA A 36 6.31 16.23 2.93
C ALA A 36 6.44 15.13 1.85
N ALA A 37 7.48 14.32 1.89
CA ALA A 37 7.66 13.18 0.97
C ALA A 37 6.58 12.12 1.17
N THR A 38 6.23 11.77 2.42
CA THR A 38 5.11 10.87 2.76
C THR A 38 3.78 11.43 2.24
N THR A 39 3.51 12.72 2.47
CA THR A 39 2.32 13.41 1.91
C THR A 39 2.27 13.30 0.40
N ALA A 40 3.39 13.57 -0.30
CA ALA A 40 3.44 13.51 -1.75
C ALA A 40 3.16 12.10 -2.31
N ARG A 41 3.73 11.06 -1.70
CA ARG A 41 3.49 9.68 -2.11
C ARG A 41 2.05 9.24 -1.82
N GLY A 42 1.51 9.58 -0.65
CA GLY A 42 0.12 9.25 -0.31
C GLY A 42 -0.90 9.94 -1.21
N ARG A 43 -0.67 11.20 -1.58
CA ARG A 43 -1.48 11.91 -2.60
C ARG A 43 -1.41 11.24 -3.96
N MET A 44 -0.20 10.83 -4.38
CA MET A 44 -0.02 10.14 -5.66
C MET A 44 -0.73 8.78 -5.67
N LEU A 45 -0.73 8.03 -4.55
CA LEU A 45 -1.49 6.80 -4.40
C LEU A 45 -3.00 7.03 -4.53
N ALA A 46 -3.53 8.07 -3.86
CA ALA A 46 -4.95 8.40 -3.92
C ALA A 46 -5.37 8.82 -5.33
N GLU A 47 -4.57 9.63 -6.02
CA GLU A 47 -4.83 10.00 -7.41
C GLU A 47 -4.75 8.79 -8.36
N TYR A 48 -3.81 7.87 -8.12
CA TYR A 48 -3.69 6.62 -8.89
C TYR A 48 -4.95 5.77 -8.72
N ASP A 49 -5.42 5.61 -7.48
CA ASP A 49 -6.60 4.80 -7.15
C ASP A 49 -7.84 5.32 -7.85
N VAL A 50 -8.09 6.63 -7.76
CA VAL A 50 -9.22 7.30 -8.46
C VAL A 50 -9.11 7.11 -9.96
N ALA A 51 -7.92 7.30 -10.55
CA ALA A 51 -7.71 7.11 -11.97
C ALA A 51 -7.91 5.66 -12.40
N ALA A 52 -7.41 4.69 -11.62
CA ALA A 52 -7.58 3.28 -11.89
C ALA A 52 -9.06 2.85 -11.81
N TRP A 53 -9.80 3.39 -10.83
CA TRP A 53 -11.24 3.14 -10.71
C TRP A 53 -12.00 3.63 -11.94
N HIS A 54 -11.92 4.92 -12.28
CA HIS A 54 -12.64 5.47 -13.44
C HIS A 54 -12.21 4.84 -14.77
N ALA A 55 -10.92 4.53 -14.92
CA ALA A 55 -10.42 3.81 -16.10
C ALA A 55 -11.00 2.39 -16.18
N THR A 56 -11.14 1.72 -15.03
CA THR A 56 -11.77 0.39 -14.96
C THR A 56 -13.24 0.47 -15.40
N ASP A 57 -14.01 1.41 -14.85
CA ASP A 57 -15.43 1.61 -15.24
C ASP A 57 -15.56 1.85 -16.76
N ALA A 58 -14.69 2.68 -17.34
CA ALA A 58 -14.68 2.94 -18.78
C ALA A 58 -14.34 1.70 -19.61
N VAL A 59 -13.44 0.83 -19.13
CA VAL A 59 -13.11 -0.44 -19.81
C VAL A 59 -14.21 -1.47 -19.64
N GLU A 60 -14.84 -1.56 -18.45
CA GLU A 60 -15.98 -2.46 -18.17
C GLU A 60 -17.16 -2.21 -19.09
N ALA A 61 -17.39 -0.96 -19.49
CA ALA A 61 -18.43 -0.62 -20.46
C ALA A 61 -18.24 -1.32 -21.83
N LEU A 62 -17.01 -1.76 -22.14
CA LEU A 62 -16.68 -2.52 -23.36
C LEU A 62 -16.81 -4.04 -23.18
N LYS A 63 -17.20 -4.53 -21.99
CA LYS A 63 -17.33 -5.95 -21.64
C LYS A 63 -16.04 -6.73 -21.93
N PRO A 64 -14.92 -6.38 -21.26
CA PRO A 64 -13.62 -6.98 -21.51
C PRO A 64 -13.57 -8.46 -21.13
N ASP A 65 -12.64 -9.19 -21.76
CA ASP A 65 -12.21 -10.50 -21.24
C ASP A 65 -11.16 -10.29 -20.13
N HIS A 66 -11.61 -10.40 -18.88
CA HIS A 66 -10.74 -10.24 -17.70
C HIS A 66 -9.60 -11.26 -17.65
N ALA A 67 -9.80 -12.47 -18.16
CA ALA A 67 -8.74 -13.48 -18.19
C ALA A 67 -7.63 -13.10 -19.18
N ALA A 68 -7.98 -12.36 -20.24
CA ALA A 68 -7.00 -11.86 -21.20
C ALA A 68 -6.22 -10.64 -20.67
N ALA A 69 -6.80 -9.83 -19.74
CA ALA A 69 -6.21 -8.60 -19.21
C ALA A 69 -6.21 -8.58 -17.66
N PRO A 70 -5.48 -9.52 -17.01
CA PRO A 70 -5.52 -9.68 -15.55
C PRO A 70 -4.78 -8.59 -14.75
N LEU A 71 -4.03 -7.71 -15.41
CA LEU A 71 -3.23 -6.66 -14.78
C LEU A 71 -3.62 -5.28 -15.30
N SER A 72 -3.65 -4.32 -14.39
CA SER A 72 -3.72 -2.90 -14.73
C SER A 72 -2.54 -2.15 -14.14
N VAL A 73 -2.04 -1.16 -14.89
CA VAL A 73 -0.94 -0.28 -14.45
C VAL A 73 -1.26 1.14 -14.90
N ALA A 74 -1.14 2.09 -13.97
CA ALA A 74 -1.35 3.50 -14.28
C ALA A 74 -0.05 4.31 -14.17
N ARG A 75 0.03 5.40 -14.93
CA ARG A 75 1.05 6.45 -14.79
C ARG A 75 0.54 7.80 -15.28
N LYS A 76 1.21 8.86 -14.89
CA LYS A 76 0.97 10.19 -15.49
C LYS A 76 1.80 10.37 -16.77
N VAL A 77 1.14 10.79 -17.85
CA VAL A 77 1.73 11.16 -19.13
C VAL A 77 1.28 12.56 -19.46
N GLY A 78 2.21 13.53 -19.53
CA GLY A 78 1.85 14.92 -19.76
C GLY A 78 0.91 15.52 -18.71
N GLY A 79 1.03 15.08 -17.45
CA GLY A 79 0.19 15.54 -16.32
C GLY A 79 -1.17 14.85 -16.20
N LYS A 80 -1.57 13.99 -17.15
CA LYS A 80 -2.82 13.23 -17.14
C LYS A 80 -2.56 11.75 -16.86
N TRP A 81 -3.53 11.07 -16.27
CA TRP A 81 -3.45 9.64 -16.02
C TRP A 81 -3.69 8.82 -17.28
N GLU A 82 -2.86 7.84 -17.48
CA GLU A 82 -3.03 6.77 -18.47
C GLU A 82 -2.99 5.43 -17.73
N VAL A 83 -4.03 4.63 -17.92
CA VAL A 83 -4.16 3.30 -17.32
C VAL A 83 -4.21 2.27 -18.44
N VAL A 84 -3.32 1.29 -18.38
CA VAL A 84 -3.31 0.18 -19.34
C VAL A 84 -3.78 -1.10 -18.68
N PHE A 85 -4.49 -1.92 -19.44
CA PHE A 85 -4.97 -3.24 -19.03
C PHE A 85 -4.41 -4.28 -19.98
N GLY A 86 -3.86 -5.36 -19.41
CA GLY A 86 -3.19 -6.37 -20.22
C GLY A 86 -2.51 -7.45 -19.40
N ARG A 87 -1.45 -8.02 -19.97
CA ARG A 87 -0.67 -9.09 -19.35
C ARG A 87 0.79 -9.08 -19.81
N LEU A 88 1.66 -9.70 -19.05
CA LEU A 88 3.00 -10.05 -19.56
C LEU A 88 2.89 -11.06 -20.71
N SER A 89 3.78 -10.94 -21.70
CA SER A 89 3.89 -11.94 -22.78
C SER A 89 4.27 -13.30 -22.20
N PRO A 90 3.99 -14.42 -22.88
CA PRO A 90 4.44 -15.74 -22.47
C PRO A 90 5.97 -15.82 -22.27
N GLU A 91 6.73 -15.14 -23.11
CA GLU A 91 8.20 -15.04 -23.07
C GLU A 91 8.68 -14.08 -21.97
N ARG A 92 7.76 -13.27 -21.38
CA ARG A 92 8.04 -12.31 -20.31
C ARG A 92 9.07 -11.24 -20.68
N ASP A 93 9.08 -10.84 -21.93
CA ASP A 93 9.98 -9.85 -22.51
C ASP A 93 9.29 -8.50 -22.82
N LYS A 94 7.95 -8.45 -22.65
CA LYS A 94 7.10 -7.28 -22.89
C LYS A 94 5.77 -7.37 -22.16
N PHE A 95 5.08 -6.25 -22.04
CA PHE A 95 3.68 -6.19 -21.63
C PHE A 95 2.78 -6.05 -22.86
N LEU A 96 1.76 -6.87 -22.94
CA LEU A 96 0.75 -6.88 -24.01
C LEU A 96 -0.43 -6.03 -23.55
N ILE A 97 -0.56 -4.83 -24.11
CA ILE A 97 -1.64 -3.90 -23.81
C ILE A 97 -2.87 -4.29 -24.66
N LEU A 98 -3.98 -4.65 -23.99
CA LEU A 98 -5.25 -4.92 -24.62
C LEU A 98 -6.14 -3.67 -24.64
N TYR A 99 -6.12 -2.89 -23.53
CA TYR A 99 -6.86 -1.63 -23.42
C TYR A 99 -5.96 -0.55 -22.85
N ARG A 100 -6.16 0.68 -23.34
CA ARG A 100 -5.56 1.87 -22.80
C ARG A 100 -6.66 2.88 -22.54
N ALA A 101 -6.84 3.25 -21.28
CA ALA A 101 -7.71 4.32 -20.86
C ALA A 101 -6.89 5.59 -20.62
N SER A 102 -7.26 6.67 -21.27
CA SER A 102 -6.56 7.98 -21.19
C SER A 102 -7.49 9.02 -20.61
N GLN A 103 -7.05 9.72 -19.56
CA GLN A 103 -7.81 10.73 -18.86
C GLN A 103 -8.09 11.95 -19.76
N GLY A 104 -9.32 12.40 -19.76
CA GLY A 104 -9.83 13.54 -20.51
C GLY A 104 -9.62 14.88 -19.80
N ALA A 105 -10.65 15.73 -19.86
CA ALA A 105 -10.62 17.06 -19.22
C ALA A 105 -10.97 17.00 -17.73
N ALA A 106 -11.98 16.20 -17.35
CA ALA A 106 -12.35 15.97 -15.96
C ALA A 106 -11.65 14.73 -15.40
N PRO A 107 -11.44 14.63 -14.07
CA PRO A 107 -10.79 13.49 -13.42
C PRO A 107 -11.45 12.16 -13.71
N GLU A 108 -12.76 12.11 -13.86
CA GLU A 108 -13.60 10.95 -14.13
C GLU A 108 -13.69 10.58 -15.62
N ASP A 109 -13.30 11.48 -16.52
CA ASP A 109 -13.39 11.26 -17.95
C ASP A 109 -12.24 10.36 -18.43
N PHE A 110 -12.56 9.19 -18.94
CA PHE A 110 -11.58 8.32 -19.59
C PHE A 110 -12.06 7.85 -20.96
N SER A 111 -11.23 8.10 -21.98
CA SER A 111 -11.41 7.50 -23.31
C SER A 111 -10.64 6.20 -23.40
N VAL A 112 -11.27 5.14 -23.93
CA VAL A 112 -10.66 3.80 -24.02
C VAL A 112 -10.33 3.47 -25.46
N LYS A 113 -9.09 3.04 -25.69
CA LYS A 113 -8.62 2.42 -26.93
C LYS A 113 -8.40 0.93 -26.70
N LYS A 114 -9.12 0.09 -27.45
CA LYS A 114 -8.87 -1.37 -27.54
C LYS A 114 -7.81 -1.64 -28.60
N PHE A 115 -6.94 -2.60 -28.36
CA PHE A 115 -5.91 -3.07 -29.28
C PHE A 115 -6.18 -4.52 -29.67
N ASP A 116 -6.26 -4.77 -30.99
CA ASP A 116 -6.38 -6.10 -31.57
C ASP A 116 -5.63 -6.12 -32.92
N PRO A 117 -4.43 -6.76 -32.96
CA PRO A 117 -3.75 -7.47 -31.88
C PRO A 117 -3.29 -6.53 -30.75
N PRO A 118 -2.97 -7.09 -29.55
CA PRO A 118 -2.43 -6.31 -28.42
C PRO A 118 -1.20 -5.50 -28.78
N ALA A 119 -1.08 -4.30 -28.22
CA ALA A 119 0.10 -3.45 -28.41
C ALA A 119 1.23 -3.84 -27.47
N ASP A 120 2.46 -3.84 -27.96
CA ASP A 120 3.66 -4.16 -27.19
C ASP A 120 4.12 -2.96 -26.38
N ASP A 121 4.47 -3.15 -25.10
CA ASP A 121 5.25 -2.23 -24.29
C ASP A 121 6.46 -2.94 -23.70
N ARG A 122 7.65 -2.35 -23.88
CA ARG A 122 8.92 -2.80 -23.28
C ARG A 122 9.49 -1.77 -22.31
N GLY A 123 8.72 -0.73 -22.03
CA GLY A 123 9.08 0.39 -21.16
C GLY A 123 8.45 0.27 -19.77
N PHE A 124 7.85 1.38 -19.32
CA PHE A 124 7.35 1.51 -17.97
C PHE A 124 6.30 0.44 -17.60
N TYR A 125 5.32 0.17 -18.46
CA TYR A 125 4.26 -0.78 -18.15
C TYR A 125 4.78 -2.21 -18.03
N PHE A 126 5.75 -2.58 -18.86
CA PHE A 126 6.43 -3.85 -18.75
C PHE A 126 7.19 -3.97 -17.41
N HIS A 127 8.00 -2.98 -17.06
CA HIS A 127 8.78 -2.99 -15.83
C HIS A 127 7.89 -2.97 -14.58
N ALA A 128 6.84 -2.16 -14.59
CA ALA A 128 5.86 -2.09 -13.50
C ALA A 128 5.11 -3.42 -13.32
N SER A 129 4.68 -4.06 -14.42
CA SER A 129 4.01 -5.36 -14.37
C SER A 129 4.94 -6.46 -13.84
N LYS A 130 6.21 -6.44 -14.22
CA LYS A 130 7.24 -7.32 -13.65
C LYS A 130 7.44 -7.09 -12.17
N ALA A 131 7.49 -5.82 -11.74
CA ALA A 131 7.62 -5.45 -10.33
C ALA A 131 6.42 -5.95 -9.49
N ILE A 132 5.19 -5.79 -9.99
CA ILE A 132 3.99 -6.35 -9.34
C ILE A 132 4.12 -7.86 -9.19
N GLU A 133 4.49 -8.57 -10.26
CA GLU A 133 4.60 -10.02 -10.21
C GLU A 133 5.72 -10.50 -9.28
N THR A 134 6.89 -9.85 -9.32
CA THR A 134 8.04 -10.16 -8.46
C THR A 134 7.67 -10.00 -6.99
N THR A 135 6.99 -8.90 -6.66
CA THR A 135 6.59 -8.58 -5.27
C THR A 135 5.39 -9.40 -4.81
N ALA A 136 4.44 -9.71 -5.69
CA ALA A 136 3.31 -10.59 -5.38
C ALA A 136 3.76 -12.02 -5.03
N LYS A 137 4.82 -12.54 -5.67
CA LYS A 137 5.42 -13.83 -5.33
C LYS A 137 6.02 -13.82 -3.92
N ASP A 138 6.70 -12.74 -3.52
CA ASP A 138 7.26 -12.57 -2.16
C ASP A 138 6.15 -12.36 -1.11
N LEU A 139 5.10 -11.62 -1.46
CA LEU A 139 3.96 -11.37 -0.58
C LEU A 139 3.18 -12.66 -0.27
N GLY A 140 3.10 -13.56 -1.25
CA GLY A 140 2.44 -14.86 -1.12
C GLY A 140 0.92 -14.77 -1.13
N LYS A 141 0.26 -15.81 -0.57
CA LYS A 141 -1.20 -15.91 -0.57
C LYS A 141 -1.81 -14.95 0.44
N LEU A 142 -2.72 -14.11 -0.02
CA LEU A 142 -3.46 -13.17 0.80
C LEU A 142 -4.84 -13.72 1.17
N ALA A 143 -5.35 -13.35 2.35
CA ALA A 143 -6.66 -13.80 2.84
C ALA A 143 -7.84 -13.01 2.23
N ARG A 144 -7.56 -11.88 1.57
CA ARG A 144 -8.54 -10.99 0.92
C ARG A 144 -7.94 -10.36 -0.33
N PRO A 145 -8.75 -9.71 -1.19
CA PRO A 145 -8.25 -8.94 -2.32
C PRO A 145 -7.37 -7.75 -1.87
N TYR A 146 -6.35 -7.48 -2.65
CA TYR A 146 -5.47 -6.32 -2.52
C TYR A 146 -5.35 -5.60 -3.86
N ASN A 147 -5.34 -4.29 -3.82
CA ASN A 147 -4.97 -3.46 -4.95
C ASN A 147 -3.46 -3.28 -4.98
N SER A 148 -2.88 -3.25 -6.17
CA SER A 148 -1.46 -2.99 -6.37
C SER A 148 -1.24 -1.66 -7.09
N TYR A 149 -0.27 -0.87 -6.62
CA TYR A 149 0.07 0.43 -7.17
C TYR A 149 1.57 0.48 -7.44
N VAL A 150 1.98 1.03 -8.56
CA VAL A 150 3.41 1.20 -8.89
C VAL A 150 3.70 2.67 -9.11
N LEU A 151 4.57 3.22 -8.27
CA LEU A 151 5.04 4.60 -8.37
C LEU A 151 6.54 4.65 -8.65
N PRO A 152 7.03 5.60 -9.46
CA PRO A 152 8.46 5.89 -9.51
C PRO A 152 8.97 6.35 -8.14
N SER A 153 10.15 5.90 -7.73
CA SER A 153 10.83 6.41 -6.55
C SER A 153 11.81 7.52 -6.91
N GLU A 154 12.18 8.31 -5.91
CA GLU A 154 13.12 9.42 -6.05
C GLU A 154 14.53 8.96 -6.49
N ASN A 155 14.85 7.67 -6.26
CA ASN A 155 16.17 7.09 -6.55
C ASN A 155 16.21 6.29 -7.87
N GLY A 156 15.25 6.50 -8.77
CA GLY A 156 15.20 5.79 -10.05
C GLY A 156 14.82 4.31 -9.90
N GLN A 157 14.16 3.93 -8.81
CA GLN A 157 13.58 2.63 -8.55
C GLN A 157 12.06 2.69 -8.68
N LEU A 158 11.37 1.58 -8.40
CA LEU A 158 9.92 1.52 -8.34
C LEU A 158 9.48 1.23 -6.90
N TYR A 159 8.49 1.96 -6.42
CA TYR A 159 7.69 1.55 -5.27
C TYR A 159 6.52 0.71 -5.76
N VAL A 160 6.32 -0.45 -5.15
CA VAL A 160 5.15 -1.29 -5.36
C VAL A 160 4.41 -1.39 -4.03
N TYR A 161 3.16 -0.93 -4.02
CA TYR A 161 2.31 -1.00 -2.85
C TYR A 161 1.25 -2.09 -3.03
N PHE A 162 0.97 -2.79 -1.95
CA PHE A 162 -0.21 -3.63 -1.82
C PHE A 162 -1.05 -3.10 -0.69
N LEU A 163 -2.25 -2.62 -1.01
CA LEU A 163 -3.22 -2.10 -0.05
C LEU A 163 -4.47 -2.98 -0.09
N PRO A 164 -5.07 -3.33 1.08
CA PRO A 164 -6.30 -4.12 1.10
C PRO A 164 -7.40 -3.44 0.32
N GLY A 165 -8.02 -4.18 -0.60
CA GLY A 165 -9.15 -3.68 -1.37
C GLY A 165 -10.40 -3.53 -0.49
N GLN A 166 -11.20 -2.51 -0.76
CA GLN A 166 -12.53 -2.35 -0.20
C GLN A 166 -13.45 -3.47 -0.74
N THR A 167 -14.09 -4.22 0.15
CA THR A 167 -14.99 -5.33 -0.20
C THR A 167 -16.44 -5.06 0.17
N THR A 168 -16.69 -4.00 0.90
CA THR A 168 -18.03 -3.60 1.35
C THR A 168 -18.13 -2.08 1.23
N GLU A 169 -19.19 -1.60 0.62
CA GLU A 169 -19.47 -0.17 0.48
C GLU A 169 -19.54 0.51 1.86
N GLY A 170 -18.92 1.69 2.00
CA GLY A 170 -18.86 2.46 3.25
C GLY A 170 -18.00 1.83 4.34
N VAL A 171 -17.21 0.78 4.03
CA VAL A 171 -16.25 0.16 4.95
C VAL A 171 -14.85 0.26 4.36
N TYR A 172 -13.99 1.06 4.97
CA TYR A 172 -12.66 1.36 4.48
C TYR A 172 -11.61 0.56 5.25
N PRO A 173 -10.85 -0.35 4.59
CA PRO A 173 -9.78 -1.07 5.25
C PRO A 173 -8.59 -0.14 5.48
N LEU A 174 -8.12 -0.06 6.73
CA LEU A 174 -6.91 0.63 7.14
C LEU A 174 -5.90 -0.39 7.65
N GLY A 175 -4.68 -0.35 7.12
CA GLY A 175 -3.58 -1.21 7.53
C GLY A 175 -3.49 -2.55 6.80
N GLY A 176 -2.59 -3.43 7.24
CA GLY A 176 -2.26 -4.68 6.56
C GLY A 176 -1.49 -4.49 5.24
N ASP A 177 -1.02 -3.30 4.99
CA ASP A 177 -0.43 -2.78 3.77
C ASP A 177 1.09 -2.94 3.76
N VAL A 178 1.63 -3.12 2.57
CA VAL A 178 3.06 -3.35 2.34
C VAL A 178 3.55 -2.47 1.20
N ARG A 179 4.73 -1.87 1.35
CA ARG A 179 5.47 -1.21 0.30
C ARG A 179 6.77 -1.97 0.01
N TYR A 180 7.01 -2.24 -1.24
CA TYR A 180 8.30 -2.73 -1.75
C TYR A 180 9.03 -1.62 -2.47
N THR A 181 10.36 -1.64 -2.39
CA THR A 181 11.24 -0.94 -3.31
C THR A 181 11.86 -1.97 -4.24
N VAL A 182 11.73 -1.75 -5.56
CA VAL A 182 12.13 -2.70 -6.59
C VAL A 182 13.04 -1.99 -7.59
N THR A 183 14.00 -2.69 -8.17
CA THR A 183 14.82 -2.14 -9.27
C THR A 183 13.94 -1.63 -10.41
N LEU A 184 14.44 -0.64 -11.17
CA LEU A 184 13.68 0.01 -12.25
C LEU A 184 13.15 -0.99 -13.29
N ASP A 185 13.89 -2.07 -13.56
CA ASP A 185 13.51 -3.14 -14.50
C ASP A 185 12.46 -4.12 -13.91
N GLY A 186 12.05 -3.93 -12.66
CA GLY A 186 11.06 -4.73 -11.97
C GLY A 186 11.53 -6.12 -11.53
N SER A 187 12.82 -6.45 -11.65
CA SER A 187 13.30 -7.82 -11.46
C SER A 187 13.70 -8.17 -10.02
N THR A 188 14.14 -7.18 -9.23
CA THR A 188 14.75 -7.44 -7.92
C THR A 188 14.15 -6.57 -6.84
N ILE A 189 13.75 -7.20 -5.73
CA ILE A 189 13.30 -6.51 -4.53
C ILE A 189 14.52 -5.99 -3.79
N ALA A 190 14.63 -4.66 -3.65
CA ALA A 190 15.66 -4.00 -2.87
C ALA A 190 15.29 -3.90 -1.39
N SER A 191 14.01 -3.67 -1.09
CA SER A 191 13.51 -3.66 0.30
C SER A 191 12.02 -3.95 0.35
N LYS A 192 11.57 -4.38 1.55
CA LYS A 192 10.17 -4.60 1.91
C LYS A 192 9.86 -3.85 3.21
N ARG A 193 8.81 -3.08 3.24
CA ARG A 193 8.31 -2.37 4.42
C ARG A 193 6.87 -2.77 4.69
N GLN A 194 6.65 -3.50 5.78
CA GLN A 194 5.32 -3.67 6.34
C GLN A 194 4.95 -2.34 7.01
N MET A 195 3.98 -1.62 6.47
CA MET A 195 3.57 -0.32 7.01
C MET A 195 2.66 -0.51 8.22
N HIS A 196 1.64 -1.36 8.11
CA HIS A 196 0.76 -1.76 9.21
C HIS A 196 0.62 -3.28 9.30
N LYS A 197 0.49 -3.79 10.52
CA LYS A 197 0.38 -5.24 10.77
C LYS A 197 -1.03 -5.76 10.59
N THR A 198 -2.01 -5.04 11.10
CA THR A 198 -3.41 -5.49 11.22
C THR A 198 -4.30 -4.65 10.32
N ILE A 199 -5.32 -5.26 9.74
CA ILE A 199 -6.36 -4.54 9.01
C ILE A 199 -7.46 -4.18 10.00
N VAL A 200 -7.82 -2.90 10.05
CA VAL A 200 -8.95 -2.37 10.80
C VAL A 200 -10.01 -1.91 9.79
N GLU A 201 -11.20 -2.47 9.88
CA GLU A 201 -12.32 -2.04 9.04
C GLU A 201 -12.97 -0.80 9.66
N LYS A 202 -12.71 0.35 9.06
CA LYS A 202 -13.31 1.64 9.46
C LYS A 202 -14.69 1.79 8.81
N LYS A 203 -15.72 1.90 9.65
CA LYS A 203 -17.06 2.27 9.20
C LYS A 203 -17.31 3.72 9.58
N ASP A 204 -17.53 4.56 8.61
CA ASP A 204 -17.82 5.98 8.83
C ASP A 204 -19.32 6.22 9.08
N SER A 205 -19.98 5.28 9.78
CA SER A 205 -21.37 5.43 10.19
C SER A 205 -21.47 6.19 11.52
N VAL A 206 -22.23 7.26 11.51
CA VAL A 206 -22.57 8.04 12.68
C VAL A 206 -24.07 7.94 12.96
N GLN A 207 -24.48 8.18 14.23
CA GLN A 207 -25.88 8.22 14.58
C GLN A 207 -26.59 9.40 13.88
N PRO A 208 -27.88 9.31 13.60
CA PRO A 208 -28.64 10.43 13.03
C PRO A 208 -28.41 11.73 13.79
N GLY A 209 -28.04 12.79 13.08
CA GLY A 209 -27.73 14.10 13.66
C GLY A 209 -26.30 14.29 14.16
N GLN A 210 -25.45 13.26 14.07
CA GLN A 210 -24.03 13.36 14.37
C GLN A 210 -23.22 13.51 13.06
N GLN A 211 -22.04 14.12 13.17
CA GLN A 211 -21.06 14.21 12.09
C GLN A 211 -19.75 13.59 12.57
N LEU A 212 -19.09 12.85 11.69
CA LEU A 212 -17.75 12.34 11.93
C LEU A 212 -16.77 13.51 11.91
N ALA A 213 -16.10 13.79 13.03
CA ALA A 213 -15.14 14.89 13.16
C ALA A 213 -13.73 14.49 12.73
N GLY A 214 -13.38 13.21 12.80
CA GLY A 214 -12.05 12.69 12.45
C GLY A 214 -11.91 11.22 12.79
N GLY A 215 -10.80 10.62 12.39
CA GLY A 215 -10.42 9.27 12.76
C GLY A 215 -9.21 9.25 13.70
N TYR A 216 -8.91 8.07 14.24
CA TYR A 216 -7.75 7.82 15.06
C TYR A 216 -7.25 6.38 14.90
N HIS A 217 -5.93 6.22 14.85
CA HIS A 217 -5.28 4.91 15.00
C HIS A 217 -3.86 5.05 15.57
N THR A 218 -3.22 3.91 15.87
CA THR A 218 -1.87 3.87 16.43
C THR A 218 -0.97 2.96 15.63
N HIS A 219 0.29 3.38 15.45
CA HIS A 219 1.35 2.58 14.86
C HIS A 219 2.05 1.75 15.93
N VAL A 220 2.21 0.45 15.65
CA VAL A 220 2.87 -0.52 16.54
C VAL A 220 4.15 -1.11 15.95
N LEU A 221 4.39 -0.95 14.64
CA LEU A 221 5.56 -1.48 13.94
C LEU A 221 6.70 -0.47 13.86
N ASN A 222 6.37 0.79 13.80
CA ASN A 222 7.32 1.89 13.64
C ASN A 222 6.74 3.20 14.21
N ASN A 223 7.54 4.26 14.17
CA ASN A 223 7.19 5.58 14.68
C ASN A 223 6.96 6.61 13.57
N ASP A 224 6.79 6.15 12.34
CA ASP A 224 6.56 7.02 11.19
C ASP A 224 5.07 7.05 10.82
N VAL A 225 4.63 8.15 10.24
CA VAL A 225 3.38 8.22 9.48
C VAL A 225 3.66 7.63 8.10
N GLU A 226 2.77 6.78 7.61
CA GLU A 226 2.95 6.04 6.36
C GLU A 226 2.21 6.70 5.19
N ASP A 227 2.67 6.38 3.97
CA ASP A 227 2.04 6.86 2.74
C ASP A 227 0.57 6.42 2.66
N SER A 228 0.26 5.22 3.18
CA SER A 228 -1.07 4.64 3.23
C SER A 228 -2.02 5.31 4.23
N ASP A 229 -1.51 5.99 5.25
CA ASP A 229 -2.35 6.79 6.15
C ASP A 229 -2.91 8.01 5.40
N VAL A 230 -2.05 8.67 4.63
CA VAL A 230 -2.46 9.79 3.77
C VAL A 230 -3.43 9.32 2.70
N PHE A 231 -3.14 8.17 2.05
CA PHE A 231 -4.04 7.54 1.10
C PHE A 231 -5.42 7.30 1.72
N HIS A 232 -5.46 6.70 2.92
CA HIS A 232 -6.71 6.41 3.63
C HIS A 232 -7.54 7.66 3.89
N VAL A 233 -6.90 8.76 4.34
CA VAL A 233 -7.59 10.04 4.55
C VAL A 233 -8.19 10.57 3.26
N LEU A 234 -7.46 10.48 2.14
CA LEU A 234 -7.85 11.09 0.87
C LEU A 234 -8.87 10.27 0.06
N THR A 235 -9.05 8.97 0.38
CA THR A 235 -9.93 8.06 -0.39
C THR A 235 -11.22 7.69 0.34
N ARG A 236 -11.33 7.95 1.65
CA ARG A 236 -12.55 7.65 2.40
C ARG A 236 -13.63 8.71 2.25
N ILE A 237 -14.88 8.33 2.43
CA ILE A 237 -16.06 9.21 2.42
C ILE A 237 -16.84 8.99 3.71
N PRO A 238 -17.11 10.03 4.53
CA PRO A 238 -16.75 11.44 4.33
C PRO A 238 -15.25 11.71 4.50
N LEU A 239 -14.74 12.73 3.82
CA LEU A 239 -13.38 13.20 3.96
C LEU A 239 -13.20 13.89 5.32
N VAL A 240 -12.46 13.27 6.24
CA VAL A 240 -12.18 13.79 7.58
C VAL A 240 -10.70 13.59 7.94
N PRO A 241 -10.13 14.41 8.82
CA PRO A 241 -8.74 14.25 9.26
C PRO A 241 -8.55 12.94 10.05
N GLU A 242 -7.31 12.48 10.11
CA GLU A 242 -6.91 11.30 10.91
C GLU A 242 -5.80 11.68 11.88
N ILE A 243 -5.94 11.25 13.13
CA ILE A 243 -4.89 11.36 14.15
C ILE A 243 -4.14 10.05 14.22
N VAL A 244 -2.82 10.12 14.11
CA VAL A 244 -1.91 8.97 14.18
C VAL A 244 -1.05 9.08 15.42
N GLY A 245 -1.20 8.12 16.35
CA GLY A 245 -0.33 7.97 17.50
C GLY A 245 0.79 6.97 17.21
N THR A 246 2.02 7.27 17.64
CA THR A 246 3.17 6.37 17.47
C THR A 246 3.62 5.74 18.80
N ALA A 247 4.39 4.65 18.74
CA ALA A 247 4.85 3.94 19.93
C ALA A 247 5.78 4.80 20.83
N ASP A 248 6.48 5.78 20.27
CA ASP A 248 7.30 6.76 20.99
C ASP A 248 6.50 7.99 21.49
N LYS A 249 5.15 7.88 21.46
CA LYS A 249 4.21 8.88 21.98
C LYS A 249 4.15 10.18 21.20
N HIS A 250 4.64 10.21 19.95
CA HIS A 250 4.35 11.33 19.07
C HIS A 250 2.94 11.19 18.51
N VAL A 251 2.33 12.33 18.24
CA VAL A 251 1.00 12.44 17.64
C VAL A 251 1.10 13.28 16.39
N TYR A 252 0.48 12.81 15.32
CA TYR A 252 0.41 13.49 14.04
C TYR A 252 -1.03 13.65 13.62
N GLU A 253 -1.36 14.80 13.04
CA GLU A 253 -2.61 15.02 12.33
C GLU A 253 -2.36 14.93 10.84
N ILE A 254 -3.14 14.10 10.14
CA ILE A 254 -3.23 14.09 8.68
C ILE A 254 -4.52 14.82 8.32
N ARG A 255 -4.38 15.96 7.67
CA ARG A 255 -5.50 16.79 7.27
C ARG A 255 -6.17 16.28 6.01
N THR A 256 -7.36 16.79 5.72
CA THR A 256 -8.15 16.39 4.54
C THR A 256 -7.51 16.72 3.19
N ASP A 257 -6.46 17.55 3.17
CA ASP A 257 -5.63 17.77 2.00
C ASP A 257 -4.42 16.82 1.92
N GLY A 258 -4.29 15.89 2.88
CA GLY A 258 -3.18 14.95 3.01
C GLY A 258 -1.92 15.54 3.65
N SER A 259 -1.91 16.79 4.06
CA SER A 259 -0.77 17.38 4.79
C SER A 259 -0.66 16.80 6.20
N ILE A 260 0.58 16.58 6.64
CA ILE A 260 0.89 15.99 7.94
C ILE A 260 1.48 17.07 8.85
N THR A 261 0.93 17.21 10.05
CA THR A 261 1.47 18.07 11.09
C THR A 261 1.73 17.26 12.35
N ARG A 262 2.85 17.50 13.00
CA ARG A 262 3.13 16.92 14.31
C ARG A 262 2.51 17.82 15.39
N GLU A 263 1.72 17.20 16.26
CA GLU A 263 1.19 17.84 17.44
C GLU A 263 2.31 18.04 18.49
N LYS A 264 2.21 19.12 19.26
CA LYS A 264 3.23 19.48 20.26
C LYS A 264 3.02 18.75 21.57
#